data_e12e5b8c4c69e272b8323c3c346c4f8d
#
_entry.id   e12e5b8c4c69e272b8323c3c346c4f8d
#
_cell.length_a   1.000
_cell.length_b   1.000
_cell.length_c   1.000
_cell.angle_alpha   90.00
_cell.angle_beta   90.00
_cell.angle_gamma   90.00
#
_symmetry.space_group_name_H-M   'P 1'
#
loop_
_entity.id
_entity.type
_entity.pdbx_description
1 polymer ?
#
loop_
_entity_poly.entity_id
_entity_poly.type
_entity_poly.pdbx_seq_one_letter_code
_entity_poly.pdbx_strand_id
1 'polypeptide(L)' 'DSSALGGMYAGAIKLVGTEAGVGVKLDGKLIASGGDIQLDANGQLRMADATAEKGAVAIKAGSLEAQGAVYAGSEL' A
#
# COMPACT_ATOMS: atom_id res chain seq x y z
N ASP A 1 1.10 0.41 18.56
CA ASP A 1 0.14 -0.46 17.90
C ASP A 1 0.13 -0.27 16.40
N SER A 2 -0.31 -1.27 15.69
CA SER A 2 -0.45 -1.21 14.25
C SER A 2 -1.84 -1.63 13.83
N SER A 3 -2.33 -1.04 12.76
CA SER A 3 -3.58 -1.47 12.13
C SER A 3 -3.28 -2.56 11.11
N ALA A 4 -4.11 -3.58 11.07
CA ALA A 4 -3.98 -4.65 10.10
C ALA A 4 -5.18 -4.63 9.17
N LEU A 5 -4.93 -4.66 7.87
CA LEU A 5 -5.96 -4.68 6.85
C LEU A 5 -5.79 -5.90 5.97
N GLY A 6 -6.91 -6.49 5.59
CA GLY A 6 -6.89 -7.58 4.63
C GLY A 6 -6.67 -7.10 3.20
N GLY A 7 -6.89 -7.98 2.25
CA GLY A 7 -6.73 -7.65 0.86
C GLY A 7 -7.78 -6.67 0.36
N MET A 8 -7.45 -5.93 -0.68
CA MET A 8 -8.35 -5.00 -1.34
C MET A 8 -8.31 -5.19 -2.83
N TYR A 9 -9.48 -5.08 -3.44
CA TYR A 9 -9.61 -5.04 -4.89
C TYR A 9 -10.52 -3.87 -5.26
N ALA A 10 -9.98 -2.89 -5.94
CA ALA A 10 -10.73 -1.68 -6.28
C ALA A 10 -10.19 -1.06 -7.55
N GLY A 11 -10.91 -0.07 -8.09
CA GLY A 11 -10.41 0.68 -9.24
C GLY A 11 -9.16 1.45 -8.91
N ALA A 12 -9.12 2.06 -7.72
CA ALA A 12 -7.94 2.75 -7.20
C ALA A 12 -7.90 2.54 -5.69
N ILE A 13 -6.70 2.61 -5.10
CA ILE A 13 -6.52 2.43 -3.67
C ILE A 13 -5.75 3.62 -3.13
N LYS A 14 -6.30 4.24 -2.08
CA LYS A 14 -5.62 5.29 -1.36
C LYS A 14 -5.74 5.02 0.12
N LEU A 15 -4.62 4.92 0.78
CA LEU A 15 -4.56 4.67 2.21
C LEU A 15 -3.67 5.72 2.86
N VAL A 16 -4.20 6.40 3.87
CA VAL A 16 -3.47 7.44 4.57
C VAL A 16 -3.50 7.14 6.07
N GLY A 17 -2.33 6.98 6.67
CA GLY A 17 -2.18 6.86 8.10
C GLY A 17 -1.50 8.11 8.63
N THR A 18 -2.21 8.88 9.43
CA THR A 18 -1.74 10.21 9.86
C THR A 18 -1.12 10.22 11.26
N GLU A 19 -1.32 9.19 12.06
CA GLU A 19 -0.77 9.17 13.42
C GLU A 19 0.70 8.81 13.40
N ALA A 20 1.53 9.69 13.93
CA ALA A 20 2.96 9.46 14.02
C ALA A 20 3.25 8.29 14.95
N GLY A 21 4.18 7.44 14.55
CA GLY A 21 4.60 6.30 15.37
C GLY A 21 3.67 5.10 15.31
N VAL A 22 2.57 5.18 14.61
CA VAL A 22 1.65 4.06 14.44
C VAL A 22 2.00 3.32 13.16
N GLY A 23 2.21 2.02 13.27
CA GLY A 23 2.48 1.18 12.12
C GLY A 23 1.20 0.78 11.40
N VAL A 24 1.30 0.53 10.12
CA VAL A 24 0.21 0.00 9.30
C VAL A 24 0.67 -1.32 8.73
N LYS A 25 -0.16 -2.35 8.88
CA LYS A 25 0.14 -3.68 8.37
C LYS A 25 -0.93 -4.09 7.37
N LEU A 26 -0.50 -4.40 6.17
CA LEU A 26 -1.37 -4.84 5.08
C LEU A 26 -1.11 -6.31 4.82
N ASP A 27 -2.03 -7.17 5.22
CA ASP A 27 -1.84 -8.62 5.19
C ASP A 27 -2.38 -9.31 3.95
N GLY A 28 -2.97 -8.64 3.05
CA GLY A 28 -3.51 -9.25 1.85
C GLY A 28 -2.94 -8.61 0.62
N LYS A 29 -3.46 -9.00 -0.52
CA LYS A 29 -3.09 -8.39 -1.78
C LYS A 29 -3.87 -7.11 -1.99
N LEU A 30 -3.18 -6.07 -2.45
CA LEU A 30 -3.81 -4.84 -2.88
C LEU A 30 -3.79 -4.81 -4.40
N ILE A 31 -4.96 -4.74 -5.00
CA ILE A 31 -5.09 -4.74 -6.46
C ILE A 31 -5.92 -3.53 -6.88
N ALA A 32 -5.32 -2.67 -7.68
CA ALA A 32 -6.03 -1.56 -8.31
C ALA A 32 -6.15 -1.86 -9.80
N SER A 33 -7.38 -1.98 -10.27
CA SER A 33 -7.63 -2.46 -11.64
C SER A 33 -7.50 -1.37 -12.71
N GLY A 34 -7.68 -0.12 -12.38
CA GLY A 34 -7.65 0.96 -13.36
C GLY A 34 -6.93 2.21 -12.94
N GLY A 35 -6.72 2.41 -11.66
CA GLY A 35 -6.08 3.61 -11.13
C GLY A 35 -4.80 3.29 -10.39
N ASP A 36 -4.40 4.20 -9.54
CA ASP A 36 -3.14 4.12 -8.81
C ASP A 36 -3.34 3.52 -7.44
N ILE A 37 -2.26 2.98 -6.89
CA ILE A 37 -2.18 2.65 -5.47
C ILE A 37 -1.33 3.73 -4.81
N GLN A 38 -1.91 4.40 -3.81
CA GLN A 38 -1.21 5.41 -3.04
C GLN A 38 -1.28 5.04 -1.57
N LEU A 39 -0.11 4.83 -0.97
CA LEU A 39 0.02 4.45 0.43
C LEU A 39 0.85 5.52 1.12
N ASP A 40 0.28 6.12 2.16
CA ASP A 40 0.94 7.18 2.91
C ASP A 40 0.80 6.84 4.39
N ALA A 41 1.87 6.41 5.02
CA ALA A 41 1.88 6.04 6.42
C ALA A 41 2.90 6.90 7.17
N ASN A 42 2.48 7.47 8.28
CA ASN A 42 3.35 8.31 9.10
C ASN A 42 4.06 7.50 10.16
N GLY A 43 4.66 6.40 9.78
CA GLY A 43 5.36 5.48 10.64
C GLY A 43 5.84 4.30 9.82
N GLN A 44 5.82 3.10 10.41
CA GLN A 44 6.23 1.90 9.71
C GLN A 44 5.08 1.36 8.86
N LEU A 45 5.37 1.01 7.63
CA LEU A 45 4.43 0.34 6.74
C LEU A 45 4.94 -1.06 6.44
N ARG A 46 4.12 -2.06 6.74
CA ARG A 46 4.36 -3.44 6.33
C ARG A 46 3.33 -3.83 5.31
N MET A 47 3.77 -4.43 4.22
CA MET A 47 2.86 -4.83 3.16
C MET A 47 3.28 -6.18 2.57
N ALA A 48 2.30 -6.90 2.04
CA ALA A 48 2.55 -8.11 1.28
C ALA A 48 2.62 -7.76 -0.21
N ASP A 49 1.57 -7.96 -0.97
CA ASP A 49 1.59 -7.70 -2.40
C ASP A 49 0.79 -6.45 -2.75
N ALA A 50 1.25 -5.71 -3.72
CA ALA A 50 0.52 -4.57 -4.26
C ALA A 50 0.66 -4.57 -5.78
N THR A 51 -0.47 -4.49 -6.48
CA THR A 51 -0.49 -4.49 -7.94
C THR A 51 -1.39 -3.37 -8.43
N ALA A 52 -0.83 -2.43 -9.18
CA ALA A 52 -1.60 -1.46 -9.92
C ALA A 52 -1.53 -1.87 -11.38
N GLU A 53 -2.64 -2.40 -11.90
CA GLU A 53 -2.62 -3.04 -13.22
C GLU A 53 -2.38 -2.05 -14.36
N LYS A 54 -2.87 -0.84 -14.22
CA LYS A 54 -2.74 0.19 -15.26
C LYS A 54 -2.18 1.50 -14.76
N GLY A 55 -2.00 1.66 -13.47
CA GLY A 55 -1.54 2.90 -12.88
C GLY A 55 -0.18 2.78 -12.24
N ALA A 56 0.11 3.69 -11.34
CA ALA A 56 1.37 3.76 -10.62
C ALA A 56 1.18 3.33 -9.17
N VAL A 57 2.25 2.92 -8.52
CA VAL A 57 2.28 2.66 -7.09
C VAL A 57 3.14 3.73 -6.44
N ALA A 58 2.56 4.49 -5.53
CA ALA A 58 3.28 5.50 -4.77
C ALA A 58 3.20 5.14 -3.29
N ILE A 59 4.36 5.02 -2.65
CA ILE A 59 4.45 4.64 -1.26
C ILE A 59 5.28 5.68 -0.52
N LYS A 60 4.72 6.21 0.56
CA LYS A 60 5.41 7.14 1.43
C LYS A 60 5.26 6.66 2.87
N ALA A 61 6.37 6.41 3.51
CA ALA A 61 6.36 5.89 4.88
C ALA A 61 7.64 6.31 5.60
N GLY A 62 7.60 6.31 6.93
CA GLY A 62 8.80 6.51 7.72
C GLY A 62 9.75 5.34 7.56
N SER A 63 9.23 4.13 7.53
CA SER A 63 9.99 2.94 7.15
C SER A 63 9.07 1.98 6.42
N LEU A 64 9.64 1.18 5.54
CA LEU A 64 8.86 0.26 4.70
C LEU A 64 9.42 -1.14 4.82
N GLU A 65 8.52 -2.09 5.03
CA GLU A 65 8.86 -3.51 4.94
C GLU A 65 7.87 -4.17 3.98
N ALA A 66 8.36 -4.58 2.83
CA ALA A 66 7.56 -5.26 1.83
C ALA A 66 7.93 -6.74 1.82
N GLN A 67 6.97 -7.60 2.09
CA GLN A 67 7.17 -9.05 2.16
C GLN A 67 6.72 -9.77 0.90
N GLY A 68 6.18 -9.04 -0.05
CA GLY A 68 5.74 -9.59 -1.31
C GLY A 68 6.23 -8.73 -2.46
N ALA A 69 5.56 -8.85 -3.60
CA ALA A 69 5.92 -8.13 -4.80
C ALA A 69 5.08 -6.86 -4.94
N VAL A 70 5.72 -5.80 -5.42
CA VAL A 70 5.03 -4.56 -5.77
C VAL A 70 5.14 -4.41 -7.28
N TYR A 71 4.00 -4.30 -7.94
CA TYR A 71 3.94 -4.19 -9.39
C TYR A 71 3.14 -2.97 -9.81
N ALA A 72 3.68 -2.21 -10.73
CA ALA A 72 2.98 -1.07 -11.32
C ALA A 72 2.94 -1.22 -12.83
N GLY A 73 1.75 -1.04 -13.41
CA GLY A 73 1.57 -1.16 -14.86
C GLY A 73 2.18 0.00 -15.62
N SER A 74 2.30 1.18 -15.00
CA SER A 74 2.92 2.34 -15.65
C SER A 74 4.28 2.68 -15.03
N GLU A 75 4.33 3.04 -13.75
CA GLU A 75 5.61 3.30 -13.08
C GLU A 75 5.49 3.17 -11.58
N LEU A 76 6.63 2.99 -10.96
CA LEU A 76 6.75 2.95 -9.50
C LEU A 76 7.14 4.30 -8.95
#